data_0541d5dda3501b36f27fa96f6c7526d6
#
_entry.id   0541d5dda3501b36f27fa96f6c7526d6
#
_cell.length_a   1.000
_cell.length_b   1.000
_cell.length_c   1.000
_cell.angle_alpha   90.00
_cell.angle_beta   90.00
_cell.angle_gamma   90.00
#
_symmetry.space_group_name_H-M   'P 1'
#
loop_
_entity.id
_entity.type
_entity.pdbx_description
1 polymer ?
#
loop_
_entity_poly.entity_id
_entity_poly.type
_entity_poly.pdbx_seq_one_letter_code
_entity_poly.pdbx_strand_id
1 'polypeptide(L)'
;MNSINDLWSTVLDMISSKYTSTSIATWFSDCKPVAIKESTFIIYTPTDFKRKIITNRFGAALEEVLTDLFSSPFTVQILCGDETLETSSSFDDVLPEMEGYTFDNFIVGNSNKFAHAAAVAVTDKPGQTYNPLFIYGNSGLGKTHLLLAIGHDLLNKNPNLNVAYIKGDDFTNELIQAISRSTTNDFHEKYRNVELLLVDDIQFIAGKTATQEEFFHTLTPYMNPDIRL
;
A
#
# COMPACT_ATOMS: atom_id res chain seq x y z
N MET A 1 28.25 -3.26 1.60
CA MET A 1 27.16 -2.69 2.44
C MET A 1 26.01 -3.68 2.38
N ASN A 2 25.74 -4.37 3.48
CA ASN A 2 24.82 -5.51 3.44
C ASN A 2 23.46 -5.24 4.13
N SER A 3 23.26 -4.01 4.67
CA SER A 3 21.97 -3.65 5.25
C SER A 3 21.72 -2.13 5.14
N ILE A 4 20.44 -1.75 5.17
CA ILE A 4 20.04 -0.33 5.18
C ILE A 4 20.57 0.40 6.44
N ASN A 5 20.76 -0.32 7.53
CA ASN A 5 21.35 0.22 8.76
C ASN A 5 22.83 0.56 8.60
N ASP A 6 23.61 -0.25 7.87
CA ASP A 6 25.02 0.04 7.57
C ASP A 6 25.14 1.30 6.71
N LEU A 7 24.26 1.44 5.73
CA LEU A 7 24.19 2.64 4.90
C LEU A 7 23.85 3.86 5.74
N TRP A 8 22.84 3.76 6.62
CA TRP A 8 22.45 4.86 7.50
C TRP A 8 23.59 5.32 8.40
N SER A 9 24.34 4.39 8.99
CA SER A 9 25.53 4.72 9.78
C SER A 9 26.56 5.48 8.95
N THR A 10 26.80 5.04 7.70
CA THR A 10 27.73 5.72 6.77
C THR A 10 27.26 7.13 6.44
N VAL A 11 25.95 7.32 6.19
CA VAL A 11 25.36 8.65 5.93
C VAL A 11 25.55 9.58 7.13
N LEU A 12 25.31 9.10 8.36
CA LEU A 12 25.49 9.88 9.58
C LEU A 12 26.97 10.25 9.81
N ASP A 13 27.89 9.32 9.53
CA ASP A 13 29.34 9.59 9.63
C ASP A 13 29.77 10.66 8.62
N MET A 14 29.28 10.62 7.39
CA MET A 14 29.57 11.64 6.39
C MET A 14 29.00 13.01 6.74
N ILE A 15 27.77 13.06 7.27
CA ILE A 15 27.17 14.31 7.75
C ILE A 15 27.92 14.87 8.96
N SER A 16 28.57 14.04 9.78
CA SER A 16 29.36 14.49 10.94
C SER A 16 30.52 15.39 10.55
N SER A 17 30.95 15.39 9.30
CA SER A 17 31.93 16.35 8.77
C SER A 17 31.37 17.77 8.64
N LYS A 18 30.06 17.94 8.51
CA LYS A 18 29.37 19.23 8.32
C LYS A 18 28.66 19.75 9.57
N TYR A 19 28.35 18.85 10.51
CA TYR A 19 27.61 19.17 11.73
C TYR A 19 28.28 18.59 12.98
N THR A 20 28.08 19.22 14.13
CA THR A 20 28.65 18.73 15.38
C THR A 20 28.05 17.41 15.82
N SER A 21 28.86 16.55 16.44
CA SER A 21 28.40 15.25 16.95
C SER A 21 27.21 15.38 17.91
N THR A 22 27.16 16.44 18.69
CA THR A 22 26.03 16.75 19.59
C THR A 22 24.74 17.01 18.77
N SER A 23 24.82 17.77 17.67
CA SER A 23 23.64 18.01 16.81
C SER A 23 23.14 16.71 16.19
N ILE A 24 24.03 15.86 15.69
CA ILE A 24 23.66 14.57 15.10
C ILE A 24 23.00 13.67 16.14
N ALA A 25 23.62 13.53 17.32
CA ALA A 25 23.05 12.74 18.40
C ALA A 25 21.67 13.24 18.84
N THR A 26 21.47 14.56 18.91
CA THR A 26 20.19 15.15 19.34
C THR A 26 19.06 14.87 18.33
N TRP A 27 19.34 14.98 17.03
CA TRP A 27 18.30 14.96 16.01
C TRP A 27 18.10 13.60 15.38
N PHE A 28 19.13 12.75 15.33
CA PHE A 28 19.09 11.47 14.64
C PHE A 28 19.14 10.25 15.54
N SER A 29 19.28 10.37 16.87
CA SER A 29 19.35 9.23 17.80
C SER A 29 18.15 8.27 17.70
N ASP A 30 16.97 8.82 17.44
CA ASP A 30 15.71 8.06 17.39
C ASP A 30 15.25 7.85 15.94
N CYS A 31 16.01 8.33 14.97
CA CYS A 31 15.71 8.14 13.56
C CYS A 31 16.10 6.73 13.12
N LYS A 32 15.24 6.10 12.33
CA LYS A 32 15.48 4.77 11.78
C LYS A 32 15.40 4.81 10.26
N PRO A 33 16.35 4.21 9.54
CA PRO A 33 16.20 4.02 8.12
C PRO A 33 15.09 2.98 7.88
N VAL A 34 14.23 3.24 6.92
CA VAL A 34 13.05 2.42 6.65
C VAL A 34 13.20 1.67 5.34
N ALA A 35 13.45 2.40 4.25
CA ALA A 35 13.62 1.81 2.93
C ALA A 35 14.41 2.72 1.98
N ILE A 36 14.81 2.17 0.85
CA ILE A 36 15.23 2.91 -0.34
C ILE A 36 14.25 2.53 -1.44
N LYS A 37 13.56 3.52 -2.01
CA LYS A 37 12.69 3.33 -3.16
C LYS A 37 13.22 4.19 -4.30
N GLU A 38 13.54 3.58 -5.44
CA GLU A 38 14.14 4.27 -6.59
C GLU A 38 15.33 5.14 -6.17
N SER A 39 15.18 6.46 -6.21
CA SER A 39 16.19 7.44 -5.80
C SER A 39 15.78 8.19 -4.52
N THR A 40 14.94 7.60 -3.68
CA THR A 40 14.48 8.19 -2.42
C THR A 40 14.90 7.34 -1.23
N PHE A 41 15.64 7.96 -0.31
CA PHE A 41 16.01 7.35 0.97
C PHE A 41 14.97 7.73 2.04
N ILE A 42 14.33 6.73 2.62
CA ILE A 42 13.21 6.93 3.54
C ILE A 42 13.66 6.65 4.96
N ILE A 43 13.49 7.64 5.82
CA ILE A 43 13.80 7.55 7.26
C ILE A 43 12.55 7.85 8.08
N TYR A 44 12.49 7.28 9.27
CA TYR A 44 11.42 7.52 10.23
C TYR A 44 11.94 8.34 11.42
N THR A 45 11.11 9.25 11.94
CA THR A 45 11.34 10.00 13.18
C THR A 45 10.06 10.00 14.04
N PRO A 46 10.18 9.97 15.39
CA PRO A 46 9.00 9.81 16.26
C PRO A 46 8.02 10.99 16.24
N THR A 47 8.46 12.21 15.89
CA THR A 47 7.64 13.41 16.01
C THR A 47 7.71 14.32 14.79
N ASP A 48 6.60 15.00 14.48
CA ASP A 48 6.52 15.99 13.40
C ASP A 48 7.46 17.20 13.65
N PHE A 49 7.70 17.53 14.89
CA PHE A 49 8.66 18.59 15.24
C PHE A 49 10.09 18.21 14.78
N LYS A 50 10.54 16.98 15.07
CA LYS A 50 11.84 16.48 14.60
C LYS A 50 11.88 16.43 13.08
N ARG A 51 10.81 15.93 12.42
CA ARG A 51 10.71 15.91 10.96
C ARG A 51 10.97 17.29 10.37
N LYS A 52 10.26 18.32 10.83
CA LYS A 52 10.43 19.70 10.34
C LYS A 52 11.86 20.21 10.52
N ILE A 53 12.46 19.97 11.67
CA ILE A 53 13.85 20.40 11.93
C ILE A 53 14.84 19.66 11.02
N ILE A 54 14.68 18.32 10.87
CA ILE A 54 15.57 17.51 10.03
C ILE A 54 15.42 17.95 8.56
N THR A 55 14.21 18.09 8.07
CA THR A 55 13.96 18.54 6.69
C THR A 55 14.58 19.90 6.42
N ASN A 56 14.29 20.90 7.27
CA ASN A 56 14.73 22.27 7.03
C ASN A 56 16.23 22.50 7.24
N ARG A 57 16.84 21.79 8.17
CA ARG A 57 18.22 22.04 8.56
C ARG A 57 19.20 21.06 7.98
N PHE A 58 18.82 19.80 7.80
CA PHE A 58 19.70 18.71 7.42
C PHE A 58 19.32 18.08 6.07
N GLY A 59 18.12 18.37 5.54
CA GLY A 59 17.61 17.74 4.32
C GLY A 59 18.56 17.84 3.14
N ALA A 60 19.00 19.07 2.81
CA ALA A 60 19.93 19.29 1.70
C ALA A 60 21.28 18.56 1.89
N ALA A 61 21.78 18.48 3.12
CA ALA A 61 23.03 17.78 3.41
C ALA A 61 22.88 16.27 3.34
N LEU A 62 21.71 15.72 3.72
CA LEU A 62 21.39 14.30 3.55
C LEU A 62 21.31 13.91 2.08
N GLU A 63 20.62 14.73 1.28
CA GLU A 63 20.49 14.51 -0.18
C GLU A 63 21.82 14.59 -0.90
N GLU A 64 22.67 15.56 -0.53
CA GLU A 64 24.02 15.70 -1.09
C GLU A 64 24.87 14.47 -0.77
N VAL A 65 24.91 14.02 0.49
CA VAL A 65 25.69 12.84 0.90
C VAL A 65 25.18 11.57 0.20
N LEU A 66 23.88 11.39 0.07
CA LEU A 66 23.31 10.25 -0.65
C LEU A 66 23.62 10.31 -2.14
N THR A 67 23.53 11.50 -2.76
CA THR A 67 23.89 11.71 -4.16
C THR A 67 25.36 11.36 -4.42
N ASP A 68 26.26 11.75 -3.51
CA ASP A 68 27.68 11.41 -3.59
C ASP A 68 27.91 9.89 -3.43
N LEU A 69 27.22 9.24 -2.50
CA LEU A 69 27.34 7.79 -2.26
C LEU A 69 26.85 6.94 -3.44
N PHE A 70 25.76 7.35 -4.07
CA PHE A 70 25.15 6.58 -5.17
C PHE A 70 25.53 7.09 -6.56
N SER A 71 26.29 8.19 -6.64
CA SER A 71 26.64 8.86 -7.91
C SER A 71 25.44 9.18 -8.81
N SER A 72 24.29 9.42 -8.19
CA SER A 72 23.02 9.76 -8.85
C SER A 72 22.17 10.64 -7.92
N PRO A 73 21.29 11.51 -8.46
CA PRO A 73 20.44 12.35 -7.62
C PRO A 73 19.57 11.50 -6.69
N PHE A 74 19.61 11.83 -5.40
CA PHE A 74 18.81 11.19 -4.36
C PHE A 74 18.01 12.23 -3.60
N THR A 75 16.80 11.88 -3.20
CA THR A 75 15.94 12.67 -2.31
C THR A 75 15.79 11.98 -0.96
N VAL A 76 15.38 12.72 0.05
CA VAL A 76 15.12 12.18 1.39
C VAL A 76 13.67 12.41 1.77
N GLN A 77 12.97 11.34 2.09
CA GLN A 77 11.63 11.38 2.66
C GLN A 77 11.69 11.05 4.14
N ILE A 78 11.01 11.85 4.97
CA ILE A 78 11.00 11.66 6.42
C ILE A 78 9.58 11.39 6.88
N LEU A 79 9.33 10.16 7.32
CA LEU A 79 8.09 9.72 7.93
C LEU A 79 8.05 10.06 9.41
N CYS A 80 6.88 10.34 9.97
CA CYS A 80 6.72 10.59 11.40
C CYS A 80 5.39 10.09 11.95
N GLY A 81 5.34 9.85 13.25
CA GLY A 81 4.12 9.38 13.91
C GLY A 81 3.65 8.03 13.36
N ASP A 82 2.43 7.98 12.89
CA ASP A 82 1.82 6.78 12.30
C ASP A 82 1.97 6.70 10.77
N GLU A 83 2.78 7.60 10.17
CA GLU A 83 3.11 7.52 8.74
C GLU A 83 3.94 6.27 8.49
N THR A 84 3.36 5.32 7.78
CA THR A 84 4.06 4.14 7.27
C THR A 84 4.46 4.38 5.81
N LEU A 85 5.31 3.52 5.25
CA LEU A 85 5.67 3.54 3.83
C LEU A 85 4.45 3.49 2.89
N GLU A 86 3.30 3.16 3.42
CA GLU A 86 2.04 2.99 2.69
C GLU A 86 1.31 4.31 2.40
N THR A 87 1.68 5.42 3.07
CA THR A 87 1.02 6.73 2.87
C THR A 87 1.49 7.48 1.62
N SER A 88 2.47 6.97 0.91
CA SER A 88 2.93 7.52 -0.38
C SER A 88 3.09 6.44 -1.45
N SER A 89 2.30 5.37 -1.38
CA SER A 89 2.32 4.36 -2.43
C SER A 89 1.68 4.95 -3.70
N SER A 90 2.53 5.20 -4.69
CA SER A 90 2.10 5.11 -6.07
C SER A 90 1.49 3.70 -6.26
N PHE A 91 0.48 3.58 -7.07
CA PHE A 91 -0.33 2.39 -7.30
C PHE A 91 0.46 1.09 -7.60
N ASP A 92 1.72 1.20 -8.03
CA ASP A 92 2.61 0.07 -8.34
C ASP A 92 2.97 -0.79 -7.11
N ASP A 93 2.85 -0.25 -5.88
CA ASP A 93 3.13 -0.97 -4.63
C ASP A 93 1.89 -1.67 -4.02
N VAL A 94 0.67 -1.36 -4.49
CA VAL A 94 -0.59 -1.84 -3.90
C VAL A 94 -1.02 -3.16 -4.50
N LEU A 95 -0.67 -3.40 -5.76
CA LEU A 95 -0.99 -4.63 -6.45
C LEU A 95 0.27 -5.47 -6.56
N PRO A 96 0.26 -6.74 -6.11
CA PRO A 96 1.38 -7.65 -6.32
C PRO A 96 1.74 -7.64 -7.81
N GLU A 97 3.03 -7.83 -8.16
CA GLU A 97 3.52 -7.84 -9.56
C GLU A 97 2.45 -8.37 -10.51
N MET A 98 1.73 -7.42 -11.15
CA MET A 98 0.56 -7.76 -11.98
C MET A 98 0.98 -8.23 -13.37
N GLU A 99 2.30 -8.19 -13.67
CA GLU A 99 2.84 -8.71 -14.91
C GLU A 99 2.43 -10.18 -15.07
N GLY A 100 1.58 -10.44 -16.06
CA GLY A 100 1.09 -11.79 -16.35
C GLY A 100 -0.33 -12.10 -15.86
N TYR A 101 -0.89 -11.36 -14.92
CA TYR A 101 -2.28 -11.54 -14.47
C TYR A 101 -3.26 -10.73 -15.35
N THR A 102 -3.40 -11.17 -16.60
CA THR A 102 -4.31 -10.55 -17.57
C THR A 102 -5.39 -11.54 -18.00
N PHE A 103 -6.48 -11.05 -18.58
CA PHE A 103 -7.49 -11.93 -19.17
C PHE A 103 -6.93 -12.75 -20.31
N ASP A 104 -6.00 -12.21 -21.10
CA ASP A 104 -5.37 -12.91 -22.23
C ASP A 104 -4.51 -14.10 -21.77
N ASN A 105 -3.87 -13.98 -20.61
CA ASN A 105 -3.06 -15.05 -20.03
C ASN A 105 -3.87 -16.07 -19.21
N PHE A 106 -5.19 -15.80 -19.00
CA PHE A 106 -6.03 -16.69 -18.24
C PHE A 106 -6.48 -17.89 -19.06
N ILE A 107 -6.20 -19.09 -18.58
CA ILE A 107 -6.61 -20.33 -19.27
C ILE A 107 -8.09 -20.61 -18.97
N VAL A 108 -8.96 -20.40 -19.97
CA VAL A 108 -10.38 -20.64 -19.85
C VAL A 108 -10.70 -22.13 -20.09
N GLY A 109 -11.37 -22.75 -19.14
CA GLY A 109 -11.85 -24.12 -19.21
C GLY A 109 -13.34 -24.24 -18.83
N ASN A 110 -13.89 -25.44 -18.89
CA ASN A 110 -15.31 -25.65 -18.60
C ASN A 110 -15.71 -25.26 -17.16
N SER A 111 -14.79 -25.39 -16.19
CA SER A 111 -15.05 -25.12 -14.77
C SER A 111 -14.98 -23.62 -14.41
N ASN A 112 -14.29 -22.80 -15.19
CA ASN A 112 -14.03 -21.39 -14.85
C ASN A 112 -14.55 -20.40 -15.90
N LYS A 113 -15.10 -20.86 -17.05
CA LYS A 113 -15.61 -19.99 -18.12
C LYS A 113 -16.66 -18.98 -17.65
N PHE A 114 -17.53 -19.38 -16.72
CA PHE A 114 -18.55 -18.48 -16.19
C PHE A 114 -17.93 -17.39 -15.31
N ALA A 115 -16.99 -17.76 -14.43
CA ALA A 115 -16.27 -16.79 -13.59
C ALA A 115 -15.46 -15.80 -14.46
N HIS A 116 -14.80 -16.30 -15.51
CA HIS A 116 -14.09 -15.46 -16.47
C HIS A 116 -15.04 -14.48 -17.17
N ALA A 117 -16.18 -14.96 -17.71
CA ALA A 117 -17.16 -14.10 -18.37
C ALA A 117 -17.74 -13.03 -17.42
N ALA A 118 -18.01 -13.39 -16.15
CA ALA A 118 -18.46 -12.44 -15.14
C ALA A 118 -17.39 -11.39 -14.81
N ALA A 119 -16.12 -11.80 -14.71
CA ALA A 119 -15.00 -10.89 -14.47
C ALA A 119 -14.84 -9.87 -15.60
N VAL A 120 -14.90 -10.32 -16.87
CA VAL A 120 -14.88 -9.42 -18.04
C VAL A 120 -16.09 -8.47 -18.04
N ALA A 121 -17.29 -8.97 -17.73
CA ALA A 121 -18.49 -8.13 -17.68
C ALA A 121 -18.41 -7.01 -16.63
N VAL A 122 -17.70 -7.26 -15.51
CA VAL A 122 -17.44 -6.23 -14.48
C VAL A 122 -16.53 -5.12 -15.00
N THR A 123 -15.51 -5.46 -15.79
CA THR A 123 -14.59 -4.45 -16.34
C THR A 123 -15.20 -3.66 -17.51
N ASP A 124 -16.21 -4.21 -18.18
CA ASP A 124 -16.94 -3.50 -19.24
C ASP A 124 -17.95 -2.49 -18.67
N LYS A 125 -18.58 -2.81 -17.53
CA LYS A 125 -19.57 -1.97 -16.85
C LYS A 125 -19.36 -1.95 -15.35
N PRO A 126 -18.31 -1.27 -14.85
CA PRO A 126 -17.99 -1.22 -13.42
C PRO A 126 -19.16 -0.67 -12.60
N GLY A 127 -19.44 -1.31 -11.48
CA GLY A 127 -20.50 -0.90 -10.55
C GLY A 127 -21.94 -1.21 -11.02
N GLN A 128 -22.15 -1.59 -12.30
CA GLN A 128 -23.48 -1.86 -12.84
C GLN A 128 -23.77 -3.37 -12.98
N THR A 129 -22.72 -4.17 -13.20
CA THR A 129 -22.85 -5.61 -13.39
C THR A 129 -22.08 -6.32 -12.29
N TYR A 130 -22.75 -7.22 -11.54
CA TYR A 130 -22.14 -8.00 -10.46
C TYR A 130 -21.36 -7.13 -9.45
N ASN A 131 -22.05 -6.28 -8.71
CA ASN A 131 -21.46 -5.49 -7.65
C ASN A 131 -22.14 -5.82 -6.30
N PRO A 132 -21.46 -6.54 -5.38
CA PRO A 132 -20.11 -7.10 -5.54
C PRO A 132 -20.07 -8.36 -6.42
N LEU A 133 -18.93 -8.59 -7.08
CA LEU A 133 -18.61 -9.88 -7.69
C LEU A 133 -17.93 -10.78 -6.66
N PHE A 134 -18.48 -11.95 -6.40
CA PHE A 134 -17.89 -12.94 -5.50
C PHE A 134 -17.51 -14.22 -6.26
N ILE A 135 -16.21 -14.51 -6.31
CA ILE A 135 -15.65 -15.69 -7.00
C ILE A 135 -15.18 -16.70 -5.93
N TYR A 136 -15.75 -17.90 -5.96
CA TYR A 136 -15.37 -18.96 -5.02
C TYR A 136 -15.09 -20.27 -5.76
N GLY A 137 -14.35 -21.16 -5.11
CA GLY A 137 -13.96 -22.46 -5.65
C GLY A 137 -12.69 -22.98 -5.02
N ASN A 138 -12.29 -24.19 -5.40
CA ASN A 138 -11.08 -24.83 -4.88
C ASN A 138 -9.80 -24.05 -5.18
N SER A 139 -8.74 -24.32 -4.44
CA SER A 139 -7.42 -23.74 -4.69
C SER A 139 -6.91 -24.10 -6.10
N GLY A 140 -6.11 -23.24 -6.70
CA GLY A 140 -5.51 -23.48 -8.02
C GLY A 140 -6.40 -23.23 -9.23
N LEU A 141 -7.67 -22.78 -9.05
CA LEU A 141 -8.59 -22.52 -10.16
C LEU A 141 -8.47 -21.11 -10.78
N GLY A 142 -7.51 -20.31 -10.34
CA GLY A 142 -7.24 -18.98 -10.90
C GLY A 142 -8.10 -17.85 -10.31
N LYS A 143 -8.64 -17.99 -9.08
CA LYS A 143 -9.42 -16.90 -8.44
C LYS A 143 -8.63 -15.61 -8.31
N THR A 144 -7.43 -15.66 -7.71
CA THR A 144 -6.51 -14.52 -7.61
C THR A 144 -6.15 -13.95 -8.98
N HIS A 145 -5.95 -14.82 -9.99
CA HIS A 145 -5.68 -14.38 -11.35
C HIS A 145 -6.83 -13.52 -11.91
N LEU A 146 -8.08 -13.98 -11.78
CA LEU A 146 -9.24 -13.21 -12.25
C LEU A 146 -9.40 -11.90 -11.47
N LEU A 147 -9.16 -11.91 -10.16
CA LEU A 147 -9.22 -10.72 -9.32
C LEU A 147 -8.22 -9.66 -9.79
N LEU A 148 -6.96 -10.07 -10.00
CA LEU A 148 -5.90 -9.17 -10.47
C LEU A 148 -6.11 -8.75 -11.94
N ALA A 149 -6.63 -9.63 -12.80
CA ALA A 149 -6.97 -9.30 -14.18
C ALA A 149 -8.05 -8.20 -14.27
N ILE A 150 -9.05 -8.21 -13.37
CA ILE A 150 -10.03 -7.12 -13.25
C ILE A 150 -9.32 -5.80 -12.92
N GLY A 151 -8.46 -5.78 -11.90
CA GLY A 151 -7.72 -4.59 -11.51
C GLY A 151 -6.85 -4.06 -12.64
N HIS A 152 -6.08 -4.95 -13.29
CA HIS A 152 -5.22 -4.62 -14.41
C HIS A 152 -6.01 -4.01 -15.59
N ASP A 153 -7.12 -4.63 -16.00
CA ASP A 153 -7.92 -4.16 -17.13
C ASP A 153 -8.56 -2.79 -16.84
N LEU A 154 -9.07 -2.59 -15.63
CA LEU A 154 -9.64 -1.31 -15.21
C LEU A 154 -8.60 -0.20 -15.10
N LEU A 155 -7.41 -0.47 -14.58
CA LEU A 155 -6.30 0.49 -14.52
C LEU A 155 -5.77 0.84 -15.90
N ASN A 156 -5.72 -0.12 -16.83
CA ASN A 156 -5.36 0.16 -18.23
C ASN A 156 -6.39 1.08 -18.90
N LYS A 157 -7.68 0.93 -18.59
CA LYS A 157 -8.76 1.79 -19.08
C LYS A 157 -8.76 3.17 -18.41
N ASN A 158 -8.43 3.23 -17.13
CA ASN A 158 -8.36 4.46 -16.33
C ASN A 158 -7.16 4.40 -15.36
N PRO A 159 -5.98 4.91 -15.75
CA PRO A 159 -4.79 4.90 -14.90
C PRO A 159 -4.91 5.68 -13.59
N ASN A 160 -5.90 6.57 -13.48
CA ASN A 160 -6.14 7.36 -12.26
C ASN A 160 -7.19 6.71 -11.33
N LEU A 161 -7.65 5.50 -11.63
CA LEU A 161 -8.64 4.80 -10.82
C LEU A 161 -8.07 4.51 -9.43
N ASN A 162 -8.77 4.95 -8.38
CA ASN A 162 -8.38 4.66 -7.00
C ASN A 162 -8.76 3.22 -6.63
N VAL A 163 -7.75 2.34 -6.61
CA VAL A 163 -7.92 0.89 -6.35
C VAL A 163 -7.28 0.52 -5.01
N ALA A 164 -7.93 -0.30 -4.22
CA ALA A 164 -7.30 -0.99 -3.11
C ALA A 164 -7.34 -2.51 -3.32
N TYR A 165 -6.21 -3.17 -3.06
CA TYR A 165 -6.11 -4.62 -2.98
C TYR A 165 -5.73 -5.02 -1.57
N ILE A 166 -6.41 -6.01 -1.00
CA ILE A 166 -6.08 -6.54 0.32
C ILE A 166 -6.42 -8.02 0.42
N LYS A 167 -5.65 -8.77 1.20
CA LYS A 167 -6.00 -10.13 1.60
C LYS A 167 -6.85 -10.12 2.85
N GLY A 168 -7.72 -11.13 3.02
CA GLY A 168 -8.62 -11.23 4.16
C GLY A 168 -7.93 -11.31 5.53
N ASP A 169 -6.74 -11.89 5.60
CA ASP A 169 -5.92 -11.91 6.82
C ASP A 169 -5.29 -10.54 7.12
N ASP A 170 -4.79 -9.85 6.10
CA ASP A 170 -4.24 -8.49 6.23
C ASP A 170 -5.33 -7.50 6.64
N PHE A 171 -6.52 -7.57 6.05
CA PHE A 171 -7.68 -6.78 6.48
C PHE A 171 -7.99 -6.98 7.97
N THR A 172 -7.96 -8.24 8.44
CA THR A 172 -8.16 -8.54 9.86
C THR A 172 -7.07 -7.93 10.74
N ASN A 173 -5.81 -8.04 10.33
CA ASN A 173 -4.67 -7.53 11.08
C ASN A 173 -4.69 -5.99 11.15
N GLU A 174 -4.97 -5.33 10.04
CA GLU A 174 -5.12 -3.86 10.00
C GLU A 174 -6.28 -3.37 10.88
N LEU A 175 -7.43 -4.05 10.85
CA LEU A 175 -8.56 -3.72 11.71
C LEU A 175 -8.19 -3.85 13.19
N ILE A 176 -7.53 -4.93 13.60
CA ILE A 176 -7.07 -5.12 14.99
C ILE A 176 -6.11 -3.99 15.40
N GLN A 177 -5.17 -3.61 14.53
CA GLN A 177 -4.26 -2.51 14.78
C GLN A 177 -5.01 -1.17 14.89
N ALA A 178 -5.95 -0.89 14.00
CA ALA A 178 -6.75 0.33 14.02
C ALA A 178 -7.57 0.45 15.32
N ILE A 179 -8.17 -0.65 15.79
CA ILE A 179 -8.89 -0.70 17.07
C ILE A 179 -7.91 -0.43 18.24
N SER A 180 -6.75 -1.09 18.26
CA SER A 180 -5.77 -0.94 19.34
C SER A 180 -5.20 0.46 19.45
N ARG A 181 -5.11 1.19 18.32
CA ARG A 181 -4.59 2.57 18.22
C ARG A 181 -5.68 3.64 18.25
N SER A 182 -6.95 3.24 18.30
CA SER A 182 -8.11 4.15 18.20
C SER A 182 -8.14 4.95 16.87
N THR A 183 -7.66 4.35 15.78
CA THR A 183 -7.62 4.92 14.41
C THR A 183 -8.59 4.24 13.47
N THR A 184 -9.72 3.75 13.96
CA THR A 184 -10.74 3.06 13.15
C THR A 184 -11.34 3.96 12.06
N ASN A 185 -11.37 5.28 12.27
CA ASN A 185 -11.81 6.22 11.23
C ASN A 185 -10.87 6.22 10.02
N ASP A 186 -9.56 6.24 10.23
CA ASP A 186 -8.56 6.22 9.16
C ASP A 186 -8.66 4.90 8.37
N PHE A 187 -8.88 3.78 9.07
CA PHE A 187 -9.15 2.48 8.46
C PHE A 187 -10.40 2.53 7.56
N HIS A 188 -11.50 3.13 8.04
CA HIS A 188 -12.71 3.29 7.24
C HIS A 188 -12.48 4.17 6.02
N GLU A 189 -11.78 5.29 6.17
CA GLU A 189 -11.48 6.20 5.07
C GLU A 189 -10.63 5.51 4.01
N LYS A 190 -9.62 4.74 4.40
CA LYS A 190 -8.76 3.98 3.50
C LYS A 190 -9.55 3.09 2.53
N TYR A 191 -10.54 2.35 3.03
CA TYR A 191 -11.28 1.37 2.23
C TYR A 191 -12.59 1.88 1.64
N ARG A 192 -13.22 2.90 2.21
CA ARG A 192 -14.49 3.45 1.72
C ARG A 192 -14.31 4.48 0.60
N ASN A 193 -13.14 5.09 0.51
CA ASN A 193 -12.85 6.14 -0.47
C ASN A 193 -12.23 5.61 -1.77
N VAL A 194 -12.02 4.30 -1.91
CA VAL A 194 -11.53 3.75 -3.17
C VAL A 194 -12.68 3.52 -4.15
N GLU A 195 -12.37 3.55 -5.44
CA GLU A 195 -13.35 3.31 -6.51
C GLU A 195 -13.48 1.82 -6.85
N LEU A 196 -12.41 1.06 -6.60
CA LEU A 196 -12.36 -0.39 -6.77
C LEU A 196 -11.69 -1.03 -5.54
N LEU A 197 -12.43 -1.89 -4.85
CA LEU A 197 -11.91 -2.70 -3.75
C LEU A 197 -11.78 -4.16 -4.21
N LEU A 198 -10.56 -4.67 -4.21
CA LEU A 198 -10.21 -6.05 -4.53
C LEU A 198 -9.82 -6.78 -3.25
N VAL A 199 -10.57 -7.82 -2.88
CA VAL A 199 -10.31 -8.60 -1.68
C VAL A 199 -10.02 -10.05 -2.04
N ASP A 200 -8.79 -10.49 -1.78
CA ASP A 200 -8.40 -11.88 -1.99
C ASP A 200 -8.48 -12.69 -0.68
N ASP A 201 -8.55 -13.99 -0.82
CA ASP A 201 -8.52 -14.94 0.30
C ASP A 201 -9.49 -14.58 1.45
N ILE A 202 -10.72 -14.16 1.08
CA ILE A 202 -11.79 -13.76 2.01
C ILE A 202 -12.14 -14.84 3.05
N GLN A 203 -11.81 -16.12 2.80
CA GLN A 203 -12.03 -17.21 3.74
C GLN A 203 -11.31 -17.00 5.08
N PHE A 204 -10.24 -16.21 5.14
CA PHE A 204 -9.53 -15.91 6.38
C PHE A 204 -10.31 -14.98 7.33
N ILE A 205 -11.38 -14.34 6.85
CA ILE A 205 -12.32 -13.57 7.68
C ILE A 205 -13.38 -14.50 8.30
N ALA A 206 -13.56 -15.70 7.77
CA ALA A 206 -14.58 -16.63 8.25
C ALA A 206 -14.39 -16.99 9.73
N GLY A 207 -15.47 -16.98 10.50
CA GLY A 207 -15.46 -17.27 11.94
C GLY A 207 -15.02 -16.10 12.85
N LYS A 208 -14.61 -14.96 12.29
CA LYS A 208 -14.23 -13.75 13.03
C LYS A 208 -15.37 -12.75 12.98
N THR A 209 -16.38 -12.89 13.85
CA THR A 209 -17.64 -12.15 13.76
C THR A 209 -17.45 -10.64 13.68
N ALA A 210 -16.62 -10.04 14.55
CA ALA A 210 -16.36 -8.61 14.54
C ALA A 210 -15.70 -8.14 13.23
N THR A 211 -14.78 -8.92 12.68
CA THR A 211 -14.14 -8.62 11.39
C THR A 211 -15.14 -8.75 10.23
N GLN A 212 -16.04 -9.73 10.30
CA GLN A 212 -17.09 -9.90 9.29
C GLN A 212 -18.07 -8.72 9.31
N GLU A 213 -18.49 -8.27 10.47
CA GLU A 213 -19.38 -7.11 10.62
C GLU A 213 -18.72 -5.84 10.05
N GLU A 214 -17.44 -5.60 10.39
CA GLU A 214 -16.71 -4.45 9.88
C GLU A 214 -16.48 -4.52 8.37
N PHE A 215 -16.21 -5.72 7.86
CA PHE A 215 -16.10 -5.95 6.42
C PHE A 215 -17.41 -5.62 5.68
N PHE A 216 -18.56 -6.04 6.22
CA PHE A 216 -19.87 -5.66 5.66
C PHE A 216 -20.11 -4.16 5.70
N HIS A 217 -19.74 -3.49 6.79
CA HIS A 217 -19.84 -2.03 6.90
C HIS A 217 -18.94 -1.32 5.86
N THR A 218 -17.77 -1.88 5.58
CA THR A 218 -16.86 -1.39 4.55
C THR A 218 -17.44 -1.58 3.15
N LEU A 219 -18.13 -2.69 2.87
CA LEU A 219 -18.74 -2.97 1.57
C LEU A 219 -20.04 -2.20 1.31
N THR A 220 -20.76 -1.78 2.34
CA THR A 220 -22.09 -1.14 2.20
C THR A 220 -22.11 0.04 1.22
N PRO A 221 -21.13 0.97 1.20
CA PRO A 221 -21.08 2.07 0.24
C PRO A 221 -20.98 1.61 -1.23
N TYR A 222 -20.37 0.45 -1.48
CA TYR A 222 -20.23 -0.09 -2.85
C TYR A 222 -21.50 -0.77 -3.34
N MET A 223 -22.28 -1.34 -2.42
CA MET A 223 -23.54 -2.03 -2.74
C MET A 223 -24.68 -1.07 -3.07
N ASN A 224 -24.59 0.18 -2.63
CA ASN A 224 -25.68 1.15 -2.75
C ASN A 224 -25.14 2.47 -3.33
N PRO A 225 -25.13 2.63 -4.68
CA PRO A 225 -24.60 3.83 -5.34
C PRO A 225 -25.30 5.14 -4.95
N ASP A 226 -26.51 5.06 -4.40
CA ASP A 226 -27.29 6.21 -3.92
C ASP A 226 -26.84 6.72 -2.52
N ILE A 227 -25.94 6.00 -1.83
CA ILE A 227 -25.42 6.38 -0.49
C ILE A 227 -24.00 7.01 -0.61
N ARG A 228 -23.46 7.22 -1.78
CA ARG A 228 -22.25 8.03 -1.96
C ARG A 228 -22.63 9.50 -1.75
N LEU A 229 -22.55 9.93 -0.49
CA LEU A 229 -22.62 11.34 -0.08
C LEU A 229 -21.24 11.96 -0.13
#